data_7598cb0c35bfe6ae6479ce9e1472e74c
#
_entry.id   7598cb0c35bfe6ae6479ce9e1472e74c
#
_cell.length_a   1.000
_cell.length_b   1.000
_cell.length_c   1.000
_cell.angle_alpha   90.00
_cell.angle_beta   90.00
_cell.angle_gamma   90.00
#
_symmetry.space_group_name_H-M   'P 1'
#
loop_
_entity.id
_entity.type
_entity.pdbx_description
1 polymer ?
#
loop_
_entity_poly.entity_id
_entity_poly.type
_entity_poly.pdbx_seq_one_letter_code
_entity_poly.pdbx_strand_id
1 'polypeptide(L)'
;ILTSKTKIHTPYGATEALPVATIERKEILEETLKKSQQGYGICVGHTVPDIELRIIAIIDDSIPEWEDSIELTHGEIGEIVVKGPWITQSYFNRNETTRLAKIKDHGNALWHRMGDVGYIDNNNRLWFCGRKNQRVRTSDGTLFTIQCEGIFNIHPKVKRSALVGIGENKNQKPVIVIEPEQFSGLK
;
A
#
# COMPACT_ATOMS: atom_id res chain seq x y z
N ILE A 1 -3.80 -27.14 16.96
CA ILE A 1 -5.20 -26.72 17.17
C ILE A 1 -5.18 -25.34 17.82
N LEU A 2 -5.87 -24.38 17.22
CA LEU A 2 -5.97 -23.01 17.74
C LEU A 2 -6.89 -22.99 18.96
N THR A 3 -6.50 -22.26 20.00
CA THR A 3 -7.33 -22.05 21.21
C THR A 3 -7.97 -20.65 21.16
N SER A 4 -8.93 -20.40 22.06
CA SER A 4 -9.55 -19.05 22.19
C SER A 4 -8.56 -17.94 22.56
N LYS A 5 -7.38 -18.31 23.07
CA LYS A 5 -6.29 -17.38 23.43
C LYS A 5 -5.31 -17.13 22.27
N THR A 6 -5.43 -17.87 21.17
CA THR A 6 -4.51 -17.74 20.03
C THR A 6 -4.78 -16.45 19.28
N LYS A 7 -3.75 -15.61 19.17
CA LYS A 7 -3.77 -14.40 18.34
C LYS A 7 -3.28 -14.72 16.96
N ILE A 8 -3.98 -14.23 15.95
CA ILE A 8 -3.60 -14.36 14.54
C ILE A 8 -3.22 -12.98 14.05
N HIS A 9 -2.01 -12.85 13.53
CA HIS A 9 -1.48 -11.62 12.98
C HIS A 9 -1.22 -11.77 11.48
N THR A 10 -1.48 -10.72 10.73
CA THR A 10 -1.15 -10.61 9.30
C THR A 10 -0.01 -9.64 9.13
N PRO A 11 1.17 -10.08 8.64
CA PRO A 11 2.29 -9.18 8.36
C PRO A 11 2.11 -8.46 7.01
N TYR A 12 2.59 -7.23 6.94
CA TYR A 12 2.77 -6.45 5.72
C TYR A 12 4.26 -6.25 5.47
N GLY A 13 4.65 -6.30 4.19
CA GLY A 13 6.00 -6.06 3.73
C GLY A 13 6.25 -6.60 2.32
N ALA A 14 7.48 -6.56 1.90
CA ALA A 14 7.97 -7.11 0.63
C ALA A 14 9.23 -7.94 0.87
N THR A 15 9.71 -8.67 -0.13
CA THR A 15 10.96 -9.44 -0.03
C THR A 15 12.13 -8.59 0.44
N GLU A 16 12.13 -7.32 0.08
CA GLU A 16 13.15 -6.33 0.43
C GLU A 16 13.04 -5.81 1.87
N ALA A 17 11.86 -5.96 2.49
CA ALA A 17 11.55 -5.45 3.82
C ALA A 17 10.37 -6.20 4.42
N LEU A 18 10.60 -7.25 5.19
CA LEU A 18 9.56 -8.06 5.82
C LEU A 18 9.98 -8.53 7.23
N PRO A 19 9.15 -8.33 8.25
CA PRO A 19 7.91 -7.54 8.28
C PRO A 19 8.16 -6.04 8.37
N VAL A 20 7.24 -5.24 7.86
CA VAL A 20 7.18 -3.78 8.04
C VAL A 20 6.14 -3.39 9.07
N ALA A 21 4.94 -3.95 8.93
CA ALA A 21 3.84 -3.72 9.85
C ALA A 21 3.08 -5.02 10.11
N THR A 22 2.27 -5.04 11.16
CA THR A 22 1.43 -6.20 11.52
C THR A 22 0.12 -5.74 12.14
N ILE A 23 -0.95 -6.50 11.88
CA ILE A 23 -2.27 -6.26 12.44
C ILE A 23 -2.85 -7.57 13.01
N GLU A 24 -3.50 -7.49 14.18
CA GLU A 24 -4.21 -8.61 14.76
C GLU A 24 -5.57 -8.80 14.05
N ARG A 25 -5.96 -10.04 13.80
CA ARG A 25 -7.26 -10.39 13.20
C ARG A 25 -8.44 -9.74 13.94
N LYS A 26 -8.39 -9.64 15.25
CA LYS A 26 -9.44 -9.03 16.06
C LYS A 26 -9.63 -7.55 15.69
N GLU A 27 -8.54 -6.80 15.60
CA GLU A 27 -8.55 -5.38 15.20
C GLU A 27 -9.11 -5.21 13.79
N ILE A 28 -8.76 -6.13 12.87
CA ILE A 28 -9.34 -6.11 11.51
C ILE A 28 -10.87 -6.20 11.59
N LEU A 29 -11.39 -7.20 12.29
CA LEU A 29 -12.82 -7.50 12.30
C LEU A 29 -13.65 -6.45 13.06
N GLU A 30 -13.12 -5.92 14.16
CA GLU A 30 -13.84 -5.01 15.05
C GLU A 30 -13.72 -3.54 14.64
N GLU A 31 -12.60 -3.13 14.01
CA GLU A 31 -12.33 -1.71 13.79
C GLU A 31 -12.12 -1.34 12.32
N THR A 32 -11.33 -2.12 11.56
CA THR A 32 -10.80 -1.63 10.29
C THR A 32 -11.50 -2.19 9.06
N LEU A 33 -12.11 -3.39 9.12
CA LEU A 33 -12.77 -4.03 8.00
C LEU A 33 -13.85 -3.14 7.36
N LYS A 34 -14.72 -2.53 8.19
CA LYS A 34 -15.79 -1.66 7.70
C LYS A 34 -15.24 -0.44 6.96
N LYS A 35 -14.15 0.15 7.45
CA LYS A 35 -13.48 1.26 6.78
C LYS A 35 -12.89 0.84 5.44
N SER A 36 -12.25 -0.34 5.38
CA SER A 36 -11.74 -0.90 4.12
C SER A 36 -12.84 -1.05 3.08
N GLN A 37 -14.01 -1.51 3.50
CA GLN A 37 -15.20 -1.63 2.65
C GLN A 37 -15.79 -0.27 2.20
N GLN A 38 -15.43 0.81 2.87
CA GLN A 38 -15.83 2.18 2.54
C GLN A 38 -14.78 2.92 1.69
N GLY A 39 -13.73 2.24 1.23
CA GLY A 39 -12.71 2.83 0.36
C GLY A 39 -11.55 3.51 1.09
N TYR A 40 -11.34 3.24 2.37
CA TYR A 40 -10.20 3.78 3.11
C TYR A 40 -8.87 3.08 2.75
N GLY A 41 -8.88 1.98 2.00
CA GLY A 41 -7.74 1.11 1.78
C GLY A 41 -7.77 -0.10 2.70
N ILE A 42 -6.68 -0.87 2.76
CA ILE A 42 -6.53 -2.01 3.68
C ILE A 42 -5.64 -1.60 4.83
N CYS A 43 -6.16 -1.65 6.06
CA CYS A 43 -5.34 -1.47 7.24
C CYS A 43 -4.39 -2.66 7.41
N VAL A 44 -3.09 -2.38 7.45
CA VAL A 44 -2.04 -3.37 7.67
C VAL A 44 -1.42 -3.26 9.07
N GLY A 45 -1.97 -2.36 9.90
CA GLY A 45 -1.68 -2.25 11.31
C GLY A 45 -0.51 -1.35 11.67
N HIS A 46 0.21 -1.74 12.72
CA HIS A 46 1.26 -0.93 13.30
C HIS A 46 2.63 -1.39 12.82
N THR A 47 3.53 -0.43 12.63
CA THR A 47 4.93 -0.68 12.30
C THR A 47 5.57 -1.57 13.39
N VAL A 48 6.32 -2.58 12.97
CA VAL A 48 7.05 -3.44 13.91
C VAL A 48 8.23 -2.71 14.53
N PRO A 49 8.72 -3.13 15.72
CA PRO A 49 9.92 -2.56 16.32
C PRO A 49 11.10 -2.52 15.35
N ASP A 50 12.00 -1.55 15.52
CA ASP A 50 13.23 -1.33 14.74
C ASP A 50 13.02 -0.96 13.26
N ILE A 51 11.79 -0.80 12.80
CA ILE A 51 11.47 -0.22 11.49
C ILE A 51 10.99 1.22 11.65
N GLU A 52 11.64 2.13 10.95
CA GLU A 52 11.12 3.46 10.69
C GLU A 52 10.27 3.42 9.43
N LEU A 53 9.08 4.01 9.48
CA LEU A 53 8.15 4.12 8.36
C LEU A 53 7.77 5.59 8.17
N ARG A 54 7.78 6.05 6.92
CA ARG A 54 7.34 7.39 6.52
C ARG A 54 6.48 7.30 5.28
N ILE A 55 5.67 8.32 5.10
CA ILE A 55 4.90 8.54 3.87
C ILE A 55 5.47 9.78 3.19
N ILE A 56 5.86 9.66 1.94
CA ILE A 56 6.43 10.76 1.15
C ILE A 56 5.58 11.07 -0.08
N ALA A 57 5.73 12.27 -0.62
CA ALA A 57 5.09 12.63 -1.89
C ALA A 57 5.44 11.63 -3.00
N ILE A 58 4.47 11.29 -3.84
CA ILE A 58 4.67 10.30 -4.91
C ILE A 58 5.48 10.91 -6.03
N ILE A 59 6.72 10.46 -6.18
CA ILE A 59 7.65 10.85 -7.25
C ILE A 59 7.98 9.59 -8.08
N ASP A 60 7.85 9.69 -9.42
CA ASP A 60 8.13 8.54 -10.30
C ASP A 60 9.63 8.36 -10.55
N ASP A 61 10.39 9.44 -10.52
CA ASP A 61 11.85 9.45 -10.68
C ASP A 61 12.56 8.97 -9.41
N SER A 62 13.89 8.78 -9.51
CA SER A 62 14.73 8.51 -8.35
C SER A 62 14.79 9.70 -7.40
N ILE A 63 14.90 9.40 -6.12
CA ILE A 63 15.17 10.38 -5.07
C ILE A 63 16.55 10.02 -4.51
N PRO A 64 17.61 10.79 -4.84
CA PRO A 64 18.97 10.42 -4.46
C PRO A 64 19.22 10.47 -2.96
N GLU A 65 18.81 11.54 -2.31
CA GLU A 65 19.04 11.81 -0.90
C GLU A 65 17.71 12.05 -0.16
N TRP A 66 17.67 11.80 1.14
CA TRP A 66 16.46 11.94 1.95
C TRP A 66 15.91 13.37 1.93
N GLU A 67 16.79 14.35 1.91
CA GLU A 67 16.45 15.78 1.86
C GLU A 67 15.71 16.19 0.58
N ASP A 68 15.84 15.40 -0.50
CA ASP A 68 15.11 15.62 -1.75
C ASP A 68 13.67 15.08 -1.68
N SER A 69 13.30 14.40 -0.60
CA SER A 69 11.96 13.86 -0.38
C SER A 69 11.05 14.91 0.29
N ILE A 70 9.74 14.76 0.10
CA ILE A 70 8.72 15.56 0.77
C ILE A 70 7.92 14.62 1.67
N GLU A 71 8.14 14.69 2.98
CA GLU A 71 7.39 13.91 3.96
C GLU A 71 5.96 14.48 4.10
N LEU A 72 4.97 13.59 4.13
CA LEU A 72 3.55 13.93 4.24
C LEU A 72 3.06 13.72 5.68
N THR A 73 2.00 14.45 6.02
CA THR A 73 1.39 14.37 7.35
C THR A 73 0.37 13.21 7.44
N HIS A 74 -0.08 12.90 8.67
CA HIS A 74 -1.07 11.85 8.89
C HIS A 74 -2.34 12.09 8.07
N GLY A 75 -2.84 11.03 7.46
CA GLY A 75 -4.03 11.05 6.61
C GLY A 75 -3.76 11.36 5.13
N GLU A 76 -2.60 11.91 4.79
CA GLU A 76 -2.23 12.17 3.40
C GLU A 76 -1.69 10.91 2.72
N ILE A 77 -2.19 10.61 1.52
CA ILE A 77 -1.76 9.44 0.75
C ILE A 77 -0.49 9.75 -0.03
N GLY A 78 0.54 8.96 0.18
CA GLY A 78 1.82 9.07 -0.49
C GLY A 78 2.48 7.72 -0.72
N GLU A 79 3.74 7.73 -1.11
CA GLU A 79 4.56 6.54 -1.26
C GLU A 79 5.08 6.08 0.12
N ILE A 80 4.95 4.79 0.39
CA ILE A 80 5.42 4.17 1.62
C ILE A 80 6.92 3.94 1.49
N VAL A 81 7.68 4.47 2.45
CA VAL A 81 9.13 4.25 2.55
C VAL A 81 9.50 3.76 3.93
N VAL A 82 10.51 2.89 3.99
CA VAL A 82 10.91 2.22 5.23
C VAL A 82 12.42 2.16 5.39
N LYS A 83 12.88 2.24 6.64
CA LYS A 83 14.27 2.10 7.03
C LYS A 83 14.37 1.16 8.23
N GLY A 84 15.39 0.29 8.25
CA GLY A 84 15.58 -0.64 9.36
C GLY A 84 16.68 -1.66 9.10
N PRO A 85 17.02 -2.51 10.10
CA PRO A 85 18.19 -3.37 10.04
C PRO A 85 18.11 -4.54 9.04
N TRP A 86 16.91 -4.97 8.67
CA TRP A 86 16.73 -6.09 7.71
C TRP A 86 16.30 -5.65 6.31
N ILE A 87 16.41 -4.36 6.00
CA ILE A 87 16.10 -3.85 4.68
C ILE A 87 17.25 -4.13 3.72
N THR A 88 16.96 -4.71 2.56
CA THR A 88 17.97 -4.99 1.55
C THR A 88 18.66 -3.72 1.06
N GLN A 89 19.96 -3.79 0.82
CA GLN A 89 20.76 -2.63 0.40
C GLN A 89 20.65 -2.35 -1.10
N SER A 90 20.57 -3.40 -1.91
CA SER A 90 20.55 -3.28 -3.37
C SER A 90 19.92 -4.50 -4.03
N TYR A 91 19.59 -4.36 -5.31
CA TYR A 91 19.24 -5.48 -6.19
C TYR A 91 20.49 -5.96 -6.94
N PHE A 92 20.71 -7.27 -6.92
CA PHE A 92 21.89 -7.86 -7.58
C PHE A 92 21.88 -7.59 -9.09
N ASN A 93 22.97 -7.00 -9.61
CA ASN A 93 23.12 -6.62 -11.02
C ASN A 93 21.98 -5.75 -11.60
N ARG A 94 21.32 -4.92 -10.76
CA ARG A 94 20.20 -4.06 -11.15
C ARG A 94 20.40 -2.64 -10.60
N ASN A 95 21.46 -1.95 -11.06
CA ASN A 95 21.82 -0.63 -10.54
C ASN A 95 20.71 0.40 -10.71
N GLU A 96 20.03 0.42 -11.85
CA GLU A 96 18.95 1.36 -12.12
C GLU A 96 17.73 1.09 -11.21
N THR A 97 17.34 -0.17 -11.04
CA THR A 97 16.27 -0.55 -10.11
C THR A 97 16.65 -0.19 -8.67
N THR A 98 17.89 -0.38 -8.28
CA THR A 98 18.40 0.01 -6.96
C THR A 98 18.30 1.52 -6.78
N ARG A 99 18.73 2.32 -7.76
CA ARG A 99 18.67 3.77 -7.74
C ARG A 99 17.23 4.30 -7.59
N LEU A 100 16.26 3.65 -8.24
CA LEU A 100 14.85 4.01 -8.15
C LEU A 100 14.20 3.62 -6.80
N ALA A 101 14.71 2.57 -6.16
CA ALA A 101 14.12 1.98 -4.95
C ALA A 101 14.79 2.40 -3.65
N LYS A 102 15.95 3.05 -3.70
CA LYS A 102 16.73 3.41 -2.51
C LYS A 102 16.98 4.91 -2.46
N ILE A 103 16.74 5.48 -1.29
CA ILE A 103 17.03 6.89 -0.98
C ILE A 103 18.13 6.88 0.08
N LYS A 104 19.21 7.59 -0.14
CA LYS A 104 20.28 7.69 0.86
C LYS A 104 19.85 8.59 2.01
N ASP A 105 20.30 8.23 3.21
CA ASP A 105 20.10 8.98 4.43
C ASP A 105 21.46 9.18 5.13
N HIS A 106 21.50 9.96 6.17
CA HIS A 106 22.73 10.22 6.92
C HIS A 106 23.42 8.94 7.39
N GLY A 107 24.76 8.94 7.38
CA GLY A 107 25.55 7.85 7.94
C GLY A 107 25.46 6.51 7.19
N ASN A 108 25.29 6.52 5.88
CA ASN A 108 25.11 5.33 5.02
C ASN A 108 23.81 4.53 5.27
N ALA A 109 22.86 5.07 6.00
CA ALA A 109 21.52 4.48 6.10
C ALA A 109 20.78 4.64 4.76
N LEU A 110 19.82 3.73 4.51
CA LEU A 110 19.00 3.77 3.31
C LEU A 110 17.52 3.65 3.67
N TRP A 111 16.71 4.50 3.06
CA TRP A 111 15.29 4.28 2.96
C TRP A 111 14.99 3.41 1.74
N HIS A 112 14.10 2.44 1.92
CA HIS A 112 13.57 1.65 0.82
C HIS A 112 12.18 2.14 0.44
N ARG A 113 12.00 2.43 -0.84
CA ARG A 113 10.71 2.75 -1.44
C ARG A 113 10.00 1.44 -1.74
N MET A 114 8.88 1.20 -1.04
CA MET A 114 8.13 -0.06 -1.15
C MET A 114 7.45 -0.24 -2.52
N GLY A 115 7.34 0.84 -3.32
CA GLY A 115 6.53 0.85 -4.53
C GLY A 115 5.02 0.74 -4.26
N ASP A 116 4.64 0.94 -3.02
CA ASP A 116 3.29 0.94 -2.49
C ASP A 116 2.87 2.36 -2.11
N VAL A 117 1.58 2.63 -2.16
CA VAL A 117 1.00 3.89 -1.71
C VAL A 117 0.06 3.64 -0.54
N GLY A 118 0.04 4.59 0.39
CA GLY A 118 -0.75 4.48 1.60
C GLY A 118 -0.65 5.72 2.47
N TYR A 119 -1.19 5.64 3.67
CA TYR A 119 -1.14 6.72 4.66
C TYR A 119 -1.09 6.16 6.08
N ILE A 120 -0.68 6.99 7.04
CA ILE A 120 -0.75 6.69 8.47
C ILE A 120 -1.97 7.41 9.04
N ASP A 121 -2.84 6.68 9.75
CA ASP A 121 -3.99 7.28 10.41
C ASP A 121 -3.64 7.89 11.79
N ASN A 122 -4.59 8.58 12.41
CA ASN A 122 -4.40 9.21 13.73
C ASN A 122 -4.16 8.20 14.88
N ASN A 123 -4.34 6.91 14.62
CA ASN A 123 -4.02 5.84 15.56
C ASN A 123 -2.65 5.19 15.24
N ASN A 124 -1.83 5.84 14.42
CA ASN A 124 -0.54 5.32 13.94
C ASN A 124 -0.63 3.96 13.23
N ARG A 125 -1.72 3.70 12.53
CA ARG A 125 -1.88 2.51 11.69
C ARG A 125 -1.59 2.84 10.24
N LEU A 126 -0.84 1.96 9.59
CA LEU A 126 -0.59 2.04 8.16
C LEU A 126 -1.80 1.50 7.38
N TRP A 127 -2.26 2.27 6.42
CA TRP A 127 -3.30 1.92 5.46
C TRP A 127 -2.70 1.80 4.06
N PHE A 128 -2.79 0.63 3.47
CA PHE A 128 -2.34 0.34 2.12
C PHE A 128 -3.43 0.69 1.10
N CYS A 129 -3.12 1.53 0.12
CA CYS A 129 -4.05 2.01 -0.90
C CYS A 129 -3.81 1.41 -2.29
N GLY A 130 -2.72 0.65 -2.48
CA GLY A 130 -2.39 -0.02 -3.72
C GLY A 130 -0.95 0.15 -4.16
N ARG A 131 -0.61 -0.39 -5.33
CA ARG A 131 0.72 -0.22 -5.91
C ARG A 131 0.86 1.15 -6.58
N LYS A 132 2.01 1.80 -6.39
CA LYS A 132 2.32 3.11 -6.97
C LYS A 132 2.12 3.15 -8.49
N ASN A 133 2.59 2.12 -9.18
CA ASN A 133 2.54 2.02 -10.64
C ASN A 133 1.14 1.66 -11.18
N GLN A 134 0.21 1.22 -10.34
CA GLN A 134 -1.16 0.86 -10.73
C GLN A 134 -2.17 1.99 -10.47
N ARG A 135 -1.74 3.11 -9.88
CA ARG A 135 -2.63 4.25 -9.68
C ARG A 135 -3.16 4.80 -11.00
N VAL A 136 -4.40 5.22 -11.03
CA VAL A 136 -5.02 5.82 -12.21
C VAL A 136 -4.98 7.32 -12.08
N ARG A 137 -4.31 8.00 -13.01
CA ARG A 137 -4.11 9.45 -13.03
C ARG A 137 -5.08 10.09 -14.03
N THR A 138 -6.11 10.76 -13.51
CA THR A 138 -7.12 11.48 -14.30
C THR A 138 -6.80 12.97 -14.37
N SER A 139 -7.57 13.74 -15.12
CA SER A 139 -7.53 15.22 -15.12
C SER A 139 -7.86 15.80 -13.73
N ASP A 140 -8.71 15.12 -12.96
CA ASP A 140 -9.27 15.63 -11.70
C ASP A 140 -8.52 15.13 -10.46
N GLY A 141 -7.53 14.23 -10.64
CA GLY A 141 -6.72 13.69 -9.55
C GLY A 141 -6.30 12.24 -9.75
N THR A 142 -5.82 11.65 -8.68
CA THR A 142 -5.33 10.26 -8.68
C THR A 142 -6.28 9.35 -7.93
N LEU A 143 -6.63 8.20 -8.56
CA LEU A 143 -7.39 7.14 -7.94
C LEU A 143 -6.46 5.97 -7.60
N PHE A 144 -6.65 5.39 -6.41
CA PHE A 144 -5.86 4.28 -5.93
C PHE A 144 -6.69 2.99 -5.98
N THR A 145 -6.09 1.93 -6.50
CA THR A 145 -6.78 0.69 -6.85
C THR A 145 -7.52 0.06 -5.69
N ILE A 146 -6.85 -0.14 -4.57
CA ILE A 146 -7.44 -0.82 -3.39
C ILE A 146 -8.60 -0.05 -2.79
N GLN A 147 -8.53 1.29 -2.79
CA GLN A 147 -9.62 2.12 -2.27
C GLN A 147 -10.89 1.99 -3.12
N CYS A 148 -10.74 2.05 -4.44
CA CYS A 148 -11.86 1.91 -5.36
C CYS A 148 -12.41 0.49 -5.35
N GLU A 149 -11.54 -0.50 -5.48
CA GLU A 149 -11.92 -1.92 -5.54
C GLU A 149 -12.62 -2.38 -4.26
N GLY A 150 -12.19 -1.88 -3.09
CA GLY A 150 -12.82 -2.17 -1.80
C GLY A 150 -14.31 -1.84 -1.76
N ILE A 151 -14.73 -0.77 -2.43
CA ILE A 151 -16.14 -0.36 -2.50
C ILE A 151 -16.96 -1.29 -3.40
N PHE A 152 -16.41 -1.72 -4.55
CA PHE A 152 -17.13 -2.60 -5.47
C PHE A 152 -17.19 -4.05 -4.98
N ASN A 153 -16.13 -4.52 -4.31
CA ASN A 153 -16.02 -5.90 -3.84
C ASN A 153 -16.98 -6.28 -2.70
N ILE A 154 -17.64 -5.30 -2.06
CA ILE A 154 -18.70 -5.59 -1.07
C ILE A 154 -20.04 -5.98 -1.70
N HIS A 155 -20.21 -5.73 -2.99
CA HIS A 155 -21.49 -6.01 -3.64
C HIS A 155 -21.68 -7.54 -3.82
N PRO A 156 -22.81 -8.13 -3.42
CA PRO A 156 -22.99 -9.59 -3.38
C PRO A 156 -22.90 -10.28 -4.76
N LYS A 157 -23.03 -9.53 -5.85
CA LYS A 157 -22.88 -10.05 -7.23
C LYS A 157 -21.48 -9.88 -7.81
N VAL A 158 -20.55 -9.30 -7.04
CA VAL A 158 -19.17 -9.05 -7.46
C VAL A 158 -18.26 -10.02 -6.72
N LYS A 159 -17.58 -10.88 -7.46
CA LYS A 159 -16.57 -11.77 -6.93
C LYS A 159 -15.26 -11.02 -6.69
N ARG A 160 -14.88 -10.18 -7.63
CA ARG A 160 -13.75 -9.25 -7.55
C ARG A 160 -13.86 -8.16 -8.59
N SER A 161 -13.18 -7.04 -8.34
CA SER A 161 -13.07 -5.94 -9.28
C SER A 161 -11.62 -5.52 -9.46
N ALA A 162 -11.33 -4.77 -10.53
CA ALA A 162 -10.04 -4.14 -10.78
C ALA A 162 -10.25 -2.75 -11.37
N LEU A 163 -9.58 -1.75 -10.79
CA LEU A 163 -9.52 -0.41 -11.36
C LEU A 163 -8.40 -0.35 -12.41
N VAL A 164 -8.72 0.10 -13.60
CA VAL A 164 -7.76 0.33 -14.68
C VAL A 164 -7.91 1.72 -15.28
N GLY A 165 -6.80 2.35 -15.67
CA GLY A 165 -6.80 3.61 -16.40
C GLY A 165 -6.63 3.37 -17.90
N ILE A 166 -7.52 3.93 -18.72
CA ILE A 166 -7.44 3.86 -20.18
C ILE A 166 -7.06 5.23 -20.73
N GLY A 167 -6.09 5.27 -21.64
CA GLY A 167 -5.62 6.50 -22.26
C GLY A 167 -4.26 6.97 -21.77
N GLU A 168 -3.94 8.22 -22.06
CA GLU A 168 -2.64 8.82 -21.77
C GLU A 168 -2.45 9.06 -20.28
N ASN A 169 -1.21 8.89 -19.83
CA ASN A 169 -0.81 9.15 -18.46
C ASN A 169 -1.15 10.60 -18.03
N LYS A 170 -1.67 10.77 -16.83
CA LYS A 170 -2.21 12.01 -16.26
C LYS A 170 -3.54 12.50 -16.86
N ASN A 171 -4.11 11.76 -17.83
CA ASN A 171 -5.44 12.04 -18.39
C ASN A 171 -6.18 10.73 -18.68
N GLN A 172 -6.04 9.76 -17.78
CA GLN A 172 -6.65 8.44 -17.94
C GLN A 172 -8.15 8.50 -17.60
N LYS A 173 -8.95 7.76 -18.38
CA LYS A 173 -10.34 7.45 -18.04
C LYS A 173 -10.35 6.26 -17.09
N PRO A 174 -10.88 6.40 -15.85
CA PRO A 174 -10.99 5.28 -14.92
C PRO A 174 -12.09 4.32 -15.38
N VAL A 175 -11.78 3.02 -15.33
CA VAL A 175 -12.71 1.93 -15.64
C VAL A 175 -12.61 0.87 -14.56
N ILE A 176 -13.76 0.43 -14.04
CA ILE A 176 -13.84 -0.74 -13.15
C ILE A 176 -14.19 -1.96 -13.99
N VAL A 177 -13.30 -2.94 -13.98
CA VAL A 177 -13.56 -4.28 -14.52
C VAL A 177 -14.12 -5.15 -13.40
N ILE A 178 -15.23 -5.83 -13.65
CA ILE A 178 -15.92 -6.65 -12.64
C ILE A 178 -15.95 -8.10 -13.10
N GLU A 179 -15.50 -9.03 -12.28
CA GLU A 179 -15.79 -10.45 -12.37
C GLU A 179 -17.05 -10.73 -11.53
N PRO A 180 -18.15 -11.16 -12.14
CA PRO A 180 -19.37 -11.44 -11.41
C PRO A 180 -19.25 -12.75 -10.61
N GLU A 181 -19.97 -12.84 -9.49
CA GLU A 181 -20.21 -14.12 -8.84
C GLU A 181 -20.97 -15.06 -9.81
N GLN A 182 -20.50 -16.29 -9.91
CA GLN A 182 -21.24 -17.32 -10.65
C GLN A 182 -22.43 -17.75 -9.79
N PHE A 183 -23.62 -17.32 -10.17
CA PHE A 183 -24.82 -17.89 -9.58
C PHE A 183 -24.96 -19.35 -10.04
N SER A 184 -24.63 -20.30 -9.18
CA SER A 184 -24.98 -21.72 -9.34
C SER A 184 -26.49 -21.85 -9.17
N GLY A 185 -27.28 -21.51 -10.21
CA GLY A 185 -28.73 -21.50 -10.07
C GLY A 185 -29.54 -21.03 -11.26
N LEU A 186 -29.01 -21.09 -12.47
CA LEU A 186 -29.83 -21.07 -13.70
C LEU A 186 -29.56 -22.36 -14.47
N LYS A 187 -30.34 -23.39 -14.16
CA LYS A 187 -30.68 -24.45 -15.10
C LYS A 187 -31.86 -23.95 -15.93
#